data_6ef7f8f50d7b8b63d27d7440420428b1
#
_entry.id   6ef7f8f50d7b8b63d27d7440420428b1
#
_cell.length_a   1.000
_cell.length_b   1.000
_cell.length_c   1.000
_cell.angle_alpha   90.00
_cell.angle_beta   90.00
_cell.angle_gamma   90.00
#
_symmetry.space_group_name_H-M   'P 1'
#
loop_
_entity.id
_entity.type
_entity.pdbx_description
1 polymer ?
#
loop_
_entity_poly.entity_id
_entity_poly.type
_entity_poly.pdbx_seq_one_letter_code
_entity_poly.pdbx_strand_id
1 'polypeptide(L)'
;LAELATEPSFPENELQIVANNAAQRQTINLQRADFLADQAFNTQIWGNEHPYANQISPNDFLAITPKQCQQFFKQHYQLQNARIYLTGPLSTKDLALIEQYFGQNQQSSKANNKKQPTAETIAHQAQPASPGLHYIGRENNMQASIRVGLPLFNQTHPHYNGMLMLHTLLGGYFGSRLNQTLREERGLT
;
A
#
# COMPACT_ATOMS: atom_id res chain seq x y z
N LEU A 1 11.67 -6.41 20.89
CA LEU A 1 11.54 -5.63 19.65
C LEU A 1 12.83 -5.69 18.81
N ALA A 2 14.01 -5.50 19.42
CA ALA A 2 15.29 -5.59 18.73
C ALA A 2 15.48 -6.96 18.07
N GLU A 3 15.27 -8.04 18.81
CA GLU A 3 15.35 -9.42 18.29
C GLU A 3 14.45 -9.64 17.07
N LEU A 4 13.19 -9.17 17.11
CA LEU A 4 12.29 -9.25 15.96
C LEU A 4 12.78 -8.47 14.74
N ALA A 5 13.52 -7.39 14.97
CA ALA A 5 14.07 -6.55 13.90
C ALA A 5 15.40 -7.06 13.34
N THR A 6 16.12 -7.92 14.07
CA THR A 6 17.45 -8.41 13.69
C THR A 6 17.49 -9.90 13.34
N GLU A 7 16.71 -10.72 14.05
CA GLU A 7 16.78 -12.19 13.99
C GLU A 7 15.39 -12.85 14.00
N PRO A 8 14.47 -12.49 13.08
CA PRO A 8 13.16 -13.10 13.01
C PRO A 8 13.23 -14.57 12.58
N SER A 9 12.40 -15.42 13.18
CA SER A 9 12.47 -16.88 12.99
C SER A 9 11.68 -17.41 11.78
N PHE A 10 10.61 -16.77 11.34
CA PHE A 10 9.72 -17.20 10.25
C PHE A 10 9.24 -18.67 10.35
N PRO A 11 8.56 -19.10 11.43
CA PRO A 11 8.11 -20.47 11.56
C PRO A 11 7.04 -20.81 10.52
N GLU A 12 7.11 -21.99 9.93
CA GLU A 12 6.27 -22.41 8.81
C GLU A 12 4.78 -22.49 9.19
N ASN A 13 4.48 -23.01 10.37
CA ASN A 13 3.11 -23.10 10.87
C ASN A 13 2.45 -21.73 11.03
N GLU A 14 3.17 -20.74 11.56
CA GLU A 14 2.69 -19.38 11.71
C GLU A 14 2.50 -18.70 10.35
N LEU A 15 3.45 -18.88 9.43
CA LEU A 15 3.35 -18.36 8.08
C LEU A 15 2.11 -18.94 7.38
N GLN A 16 1.84 -20.23 7.53
CA GLN A 16 0.69 -20.87 6.92
C GLN A 16 -0.64 -20.32 7.46
N ILE A 17 -0.75 -20.06 8.76
CA ILE A 17 -1.91 -19.41 9.35
C ILE A 17 -2.14 -18.02 8.75
N VAL A 18 -1.08 -17.21 8.67
CA VAL A 18 -1.14 -15.85 8.11
C VAL A 18 -1.52 -15.89 6.62
N ALA A 19 -0.90 -16.79 5.85
CA ALA A 19 -1.16 -16.97 4.42
C ALA A 19 -2.61 -17.40 4.16
N ASN A 20 -3.14 -18.38 4.92
CA ASN A 20 -4.51 -18.82 4.82
C ASN A 20 -5.51 -17.69 5.13
N ASN A 21 -5.27 -16.93 6.19
CA ASN A 21 -6.11 -15.79 6.56
C ASN A 21 -6.09 -14.70 5.48
N ALA A 22 -4.93 -14.42 4.89
CA ALA A 22 -4.79 -13.45 3.81
C ALA A 22 -5.49 -13.92 2.53
N ALA A 23 -5.34 -15.19 2.15
CA ALA A 23 -6.02 -15.80 1.01
C ALA A 23 -7.54 -15.79 1.16
N GLN A 24 -8.04 -16.13 2.35
CA GLN A 24 -9.48 -16.08 2.65
C GLN A 24 -10.00 -14.64 2.57
N ARG A 25 -9.31 -13.68 3.14
CA ARG A 25 -9.67 -12.25 3.04
C ARG A 25 -9.72 -11.78 1.59
N GLN A 26 -8.74 -12.18 0.78
CA GLN A 26 -8.70 -11.85 -0.64
C GLN A 26 -9.86 -12.48 -1.41
N THR A 27 -10.21 -13.72 -1.10
CA THR A 27 -11.39 -14.40 -1.68
C THR A 27 -12.68 -13.62 -1.39
N ILE A 28 -12.85 -13.14 -0.16
CA ILE A 28 -13.99 -12.31 0.24
C ILE A 28 -13.96 -10.96 -0.50
N ASN A 29 -12.79 -10.32 -0.59
CA ASN A 29 -12.64 -9.05 -1.28
C ASN A 29 -13.02 -9.16 -2.77
N LEU A 30 -12.62 -10.25 -3.44
CA LEU A 30 -12.97 -10.53 -4.84
C LEU A 30 -14.47 -10.76 -5.06
N GLN A 31 -15.26 -10.94 -4.01
CA GLN A 31 -16.72 -10.99 -4.09
C GLN A 31 -17.39 -9.61 -3.98
N ARG A 32 -16.66 -8.58 -3.60
CA ARG A 32 -17.19 -7.24 -3.38
C ARG A 32 -17.11 -6.40 -4.65
N ALA A 33 -18.23 -5.75 -5.00
CA ALA A 33 -18.32 -4.91 -6.19
C ALA A 33 -17.39 -3.68 -6.13
N ASP A 34 -17.26 -3.05 -4.95
CA ASP A 34 -16.38 -1.90 -4.74
C ASP A 34 -14.90 -2.27 -4.93
N PHE A 35 -14.48 -3.43 -4.43
CA PHE A 35 -13.11 -3.92 -4.58
C PHE A 35 -12.77 -4.21 -6.05
N LEU A 36 -13.67 -4.87 -6.78
CA LEU A 36 -13.46 -5.14 -8.21
C LEU A 36 -13.46 -3.86 -9.05
N ALA A 37 -14.33 -2.91 -8.71
CA ALA A 37 -14.35 -1.60 -9.37
C ALA A 37 -13.02 -0.85 -9.15
N ASP A 38 -12.44 -0.89 -7.94
CA ASP A 38 -11.15 -0.30 -7.64
C ASP A 38 -10.01 -0.96 -8.41
N GLN A 39 -9.98 -2.29 -8.47
CA GLN A 39 -8.98 -3.01 -9.27
C GLN A 39 -9.05 -2.63 -10.75
N ALA A 40 -10.25 -2.69 -11.33
CA ALA A 40 -10.46 -2.34 -12.73
C ALA A 40 -10.08 -0.88 -13.01
N PHE A 41 -10.49 0.03 -12.13
CA PHE A 41 -10.17 1.46 -12.25
C PHE A 41 -8.67 1.70 -12.22
N ASN A 42 -7.95 1.09 -11.27
CA ASN A 42 -6.50 1.21 -11.18
C ASN A 42 -5.81 0.67 -12.44
N THR A 43 -6.29 -0.46 -12.98
CA THR A 43 -5.78 -1.02 -14.22
C THR A 43 -5.98 -0.06 -15.42
N GLN A 44 -7.14 0.58 -15.50
CA GLN A 44 -7.44 1.54 -16.57
C GLN A 44 -6.61 2.84 -16.45
N ILE A 45 -6.36 3.29 -15.22
CA ILE A 45 -5.61 4.53 -14.97
C ILE A 45 -4.11 4.33 -15.13
N TRP A 46 -3.58 3.20 -14.66
CA TRP A 46 -2.13 3.00 -14.54
C TRP A 46 -1.56 2.04 -15.57
N GLY A 47 -2.38 1.16 -16.15
CA GLY A 47 -1.93 0.06 -17.01
C GLY A 47 -1.59 -1.20 -16.19
N ASN A 48 -1.67 -2.36 -16.86
CA ASN A 48 -1.51 -3.67 -16.20
C ASN A 48 -0.13 -3.88 -15.55
N GLU A 49 0.92 -3.30 -16.10
CA GLU A 49 2.30 -3.47 -15.64
C GLU A 49 2.67 -2.52 -14.48
N HIS A 50 1.76 -1.61 -14.12
CA HIS A 50 2.05 -0.65 -13.07
C HIS A 50 1.80 -1.26 -11.69
N PRO A 51 2.65 -1.01 -10.66
CA PRO A 51 2.49 -1.56 -9.32
C PRO A 51 1.14 -1.26 -8.66
N TYR A 52 0.50 -0.14 -9.00
CA TYR A 52 -0.83 0.22 -8.48
C TYR A 52 -1.97 -0.57 -9.12
N ALA A 53 -1.72 -1.22 -10.25
CA ALA A 53 -2.69 -2.10 -10.91
C ALA A 53 -2.47 -3.59 -10.58
N ASN A 54 -1.49 -3.91 -9.74
CA ASN A 54 -1.16 -5.29 -9.39
C ASN A 54 -2.36 -6.02 -8.78
N GLN A 55 -2.71 -7.15 -9.40
CA GLN A 55 -3.81 -8.00 -8.96
C GLN A 55 -3.24 -9.24 -8.26
N ILE A 56 -3.43 -9.31 -6.95
CA ILE A 56 -2.97 -10.43 -6.14
C ILE A 56 -4.10 -11.45 -6.02
N SER A 57 -3.83 -12.69 -6.38
CA SER A 57 -4.77 -13.81 -6.21
C SER A 57 -4.65 -14.44 -4.82
N PRO A 58 -5.67 -15.16 -4.34
CA PRO A 58 -5.56 -15.95 -3.11
C PRO A 58 -4.38 -16.93 -3.11
N ASN A 59 -4.09 -17.53 -4.26
CA ASN A 59 -2.99 -18.48 -4.40
C ASN A 59 -1.61 -17.86 -4.24
N ASP A 60 -1.44 -16.58 -4.55
CA ASP A 60 -0.17 -15.89 -4.38
C ASP A 60 0.22 -15.83 -2.90
N PHE A 61 -0.74 -15.68 -1.99
CA PHE A 61 -0.48 -15.73 -0.55
C PHE A 61 -0.06 -17.13 -0.10
N LEU A 62 -0.72 -18.17 -0.63
CA LEU A 62 -0.44 -19.56 -0.27
C LEU A 62 0.88 -20.08 -0.84
N ALA A 63 1.41 -19.44 -1.86
CA ALA A 63 2.70 -19.79 -2.47
C ALA A 63 3.92 -19.23 -1.72
N ILE A 64 3.72 -18.36 -0.73
CA ILE A 64 4.81 -17.75 0.04
C ILE A 64 5.44 -18.79 0.96
N THR A 65 6.77 -18.89 0.93
CA THR A 65 7.55 -19.82 1.74
C THR A 65 8.39 -19.10 2.79
N PRO A 66 8.75 -19.75 3.92
CA PRO A 66 9.66 -19.19 4.93
C PRO A 66 10.99 -18.73 4.33
N LYS A 67 11.50 -19.47 3.35
CA LYS A 67 12.75 -19.13 2.66
C LYS A 67 12.65 -17.79 1.91
N GLN A 68 11.53 -17.54 1.23
CA GLN A 68 11.29 -16.25 0.56
C GLN A 68 11.20 -15.11 1.55
N CYS A 69 10.49 -15.31 2.69
CA CYS A 69 10.43 -14.33 3.76
C CYS A 69 11.81 -14.00 4.31
N GLN A 70 12.65 -15.03 4.58
CA GLN A 70 14.02 -14.84 5.05
C GLN A 70 14.90 -14.10 4.03
N GLN A 71 14.76 -14.42 2.74
CA GLN A 71 15.50 -13.74 1.68
C GLN A 71 15.11 -12.27 1.58
N PHE A 72 13.80 -11.98 1.59
CA PHE A 72 13.28 -10.62 1.58
C PHE A 72 13.77 -9.83 2.79
N PHE A 73 13.71 -10.43 3.98
CA PHE A 73 14.20 -9.82 5.21
C PHE A 73 15.67 -9.45 5.09
N LYS A 74 16.52 -10.40 4.72
CA LYS A 74 17.98 -10.18 4.57
C LYS A 74 18.31 -9.09 3.55
N GLN A 75 17.50 -8.95 2.52
CA GLN A 75 17.72 -7.98 1.44
C GLN A 75 17.24 -6.58 1.82
N HIS A 76 16.13 -6.46 2.51
CA HIS A 76 15.42 -5.18 2.70
C HIS A 76 15.42 -4.65 4.14
N TYR A 77 15.45 -5.54 5.14
CA TYR A 77 15.43 -5.15 6.55
C TYR A 77 16.85 -4.99 7.08
N GLN A 78 17.40 -3.81 6.89
CA GLN A 78 18.77 -3.49 7.32
C GLN A 78 18.71 -2.34 8.33
N LEU A 79 19.29 -2.53 9.52
CA LEU A 79 19.26 -1.53 10.60
C LEU A 79 19.87 -0.19 10.20
N GLN A 80 20.86 -0.21 9.31
CA GLN A 80 21.46 1.02 8.78
C GLN A 80 20.49 1.94 8.04
N ASN A 81 19.38 1.37 7.54
CA ASN A 81 18.31 2.11 6.86
C ASN A 81 17.12 2.41 7.78
N ALA A 82 17.15 1.90 9.03
CA ALA A 82 16.07 2.08 9.98
C ALA A 82 16.11 3.47 10.60
N ARG A 83 14.92 4.00 10.89
CA ARG A 83 14.74 5.22 11.68
C ARG A 83 13.86 4.90 12.86
N ILE A 84 14.33 5.21 14.05
CA ILE A 84 13.60 4.96 15.30
C ILE A 84 13.02 6.29 15.78
N TYR A 85 11.70 6.35 15.91
CA TYR A 85 10.99 7.50 16.47
C TYR A 85 10.47 7.14 17.86
N LEU A 86 10.81 7.94 18.84
CA LEU A 86 10.44 7.73 20.24
C LEU A 86 9.60 8.90 20.72
N THR A 87 8.50 8.61 21.40
CA THR A 87 7.62 9.62 22.00
C THR A 87 7.27 9.20 23.42
N GLY A 88 7.23 10.15 24.34
CA GLY A 88 6.88 9.93 25.73
C GLY A 88 7.97 10.36 26.71
N PRO A 89 7.80 10.10 28.01
CA PRO A 89 8.82 10.38 29.03
C PRO A 89 9.98 9.39 28.88
N LEU A 90 11.05 9.82 28.23
CA LEU A 90 12.25 9.03 28.01
C LEU A 90 13.32 9.38 29.02
N SER A 91 13.88 8.35 29.65
CA SER A 91 15.06 8.48 30.51
C SER A 91 16.36 8.25 29.72
N THR A 92 17.49 8.67 30.31
CA THR A 92 18.81 8.37 29.77
C THR A 92 19.08 6.86 29.67
N LYS A 93 18.47 6.06 30.54
CA LYS A 93 18.55 4.59 30.48
C LYS A 93 17.86 4.01 29.26
N ASP A 94 16.71 4.57 28.87
CA ASP A 94 15.98 4.14 27.67
C ASP A 94 16.78 4.41 26.41
N LEU A 95 17.42 5.57 26.33
CA LEU A 95 18.30 5.93 25.22
C LEU A 95 19.54 5.01 25.15
N ALA A 96 20.13 4.68 26.30
CA ALA A 96 21.25 3.75 26.35
C ALA A 96 20.87 2.33 25.89
N LEU A 97 19.67 1.85 26.25
CA LEU A 97 19.16 0.57 25.77
C LEU A 97 18.98 0.56 24.24
N ILE A 98 18.43 1.64 23.69
CA ILE A 98 18.25 1.75 22.24
C ILE A 98 19.60 1.74 21.53
N GLU A 99 20.57 2.52 22.02
CA GLU A 99 21.92 2.53 21.47
C GLU A 99 22.58 1.13 21.59
N GLN A 100 22.39 0.45 22.70
CA GLN A 100 22.91 -0.90 22.91
C GLN A 100 22.35 -1.90 21.89
N TYR A 101 21.04 -1.87 21.61
CA TYR A 101 20.38 -2.87 20.77
C TYR A 101 20.35 -2.52 19.28
N PHE A 102 20.37 -1.26 18.94
CA PHE A 102 20.25 -0.79 17.56
C PHE A 102 21.48 -0.03 17.05
N GLY A 103 22.31 0.50 17.96
CA GLY A 103 23.49 1.29 17.59
C GLY A 103 24.73 0.50 17.22
N GLN A 104 24.85 -0.75 17.71
CA GLN A 104 26.09 -1.55 17.54
C GLN A 104 26.40 -1.92 16.08
N ASN A 105 25.42 -1.94 15.20
CA ASN A 105 25.61 -2.26 13.78
C ASN A 105 26.16 -1.12 12.93
N GLN A 106 26.33 0.09 13.50
CA GLN A 106 26.96 1.20 12.75
C GLN A 106 28.47 1.07 12.61
N GLN A 107 29.13 0.25 13.42
CA GLN A 107 30.59 0.10 13.36
C GLN A 107 31.08 -0.69 12.14
N SER A 108 30.22 -1.54 11.55
CA SER A 108 30.57 -2.27 10.31
C SER A 108 30.46 -1.40 9.04
N SER A 109 29.84 -0.23 9.14
CA SER A 109 29.52 0.60 7.97
C SER A 109 30.64 1.58 7.59
N LYS A 110 31.70 1.71 8.40
CA LYS A 110 32.82 2.62 8.08
C LYS A 110 33.71 2.17 6.92
N ALA A 111 33.53 0.94 6.44
CA ALA A 111 34.38 0.39 5.38
C ALA A 111 33.73 0.35 3.98
N ASN A 112 32.43 0.58 3.86
CA ASN A 112 31.77 0.53 2.55
C ASN A 112 30.96 1.81 2.30
N ASN A 113 31.66 2.85 1.88
CA ASN A 113 31.10 4.01 1.17
C ASN A 113 30.58 3.58 -0.24
N LYS A 114 30.03 2.37 -0.37
CA LYS A 114 29.19 2.05 -1.50
C LYS A 114 27.93 2.87 -1.29
N LYS A 115 27.73 3.86 -2.19
CA LYS A 115 26.47 4.57 -2.38
C LYS A 115 25.35 3.64 -1.94
N GLN A 116 24.58 4.04 -0.89
CA GLN A 116 23.25 3.47 -0.67
C GLN A 116 22.70 3.18 -2.06
N PRO A 117 22.16 2.02 -2.34
CA PRO A 117 21.33 1.89 -3.53
C PRO A 117 20.28 2.97 -3.33
N THR A 118 20.50 4.11 -3.96
CA THR A 118 19.42 5.03 -4.25
C THR A 118 18.39 4.08 -4.82
N ALA A 119 17.27 3.91 -4.10
CA ALA A 119 16.15 3.20 -4.66
C ALA A 119 16.06 3.78 -6.06
N GLU A 120 16.53 2.99 -7.05
CA GLU A 120 16.31 3.37 -8.43
C GLU A 120 14.82 3.60 -8.43
N THR A 121 14.45 4.86 -8.53
CA THR A 121 13.06 5.22 -8.70
C THR A 121 12.74 4.66 -10.06
N ILE A 122 12.35 3.39 -10.09
CA ILE A 122 11.81 2.78 -11.29
C ILE A 122 10.58 3.62 -11.56
N ALA A 123 10.75 4.59 -12.44
CA ALA A 123 9.66 5.45 -12.88
C ALA A 123 8.71 4.56 -13.69
N HIS A 124 7.80 3.90 -12.98
CA HIS A 124 6.69 3.24 -13.63
C HIS A 124 5.85 4.33 -14.29
N GLN A 125 5.96 4.44 -15.61
CA GLN A 125 5.10 5.35 -16.36
C GLN A 125 3.69 4.77 -16.40
N ALA A 126 2.72 5.57 -16.00
CA ALA A 126 1.33 5.23 -16.20
C ALA A 126 1.06 5.05 -17.71
N GLN A 127 0.40 3.97 -18.04
CA GLN A 127 -0.10 3.68 -19.41
C GLN A 127 -1.63 3.63 -19.35
N PRO A 128 -2.30 4.78 -19.23
CA PRO A 128 -3.74 4.80 -19.09
C PRO A 128 -4.40 4.25 -20.36
N ALA A 129 -5.47 3.50 -20.17
CA ALA A 129 -6.33 3.11 -21.26
C ALA A 129 -7.01 4.34 -21.90
N SER A 130 -7.55 4.16 -23.10
CA SER A 130 -8.36 5.21 -23.73
C SER A 130 -9.55 5.59 -22.81
N PRO A 131 -9.85 6.89 -22.68
CA PRO A 131 -11.01 7.32 -21.92
C PRO A 131 -12.30 6.66 -22.42
N GLY A 132 -13.11 6.16 -21.49
CA GLY A 132 -14.32 5.46 -21.87
C GLY A 132 -15.09 4.91 -20.68
N LEU A 133 -16.21 4.28 -20.97
CA LEU A 133 -17.01 3.54 -20.00
C LEU A 133 -16.57 2.07 -20.02
N HIS A 134 -16.08 1.59 -18.87
CA HIS A 134 -15.70 0.19 -18.67
C HIS A 134 -16.71 -0.45 -17.72
N TYR A 135 -17.30 -1.55 -18.13
CA TYR A 135 -18.36 -2.24 -17.38
C TYR A 135 -17.94 -3.66 -17.02
N ILE A 136 -18.10 -4.01 -15.74
CA ILE A 136 -17.91 -5.39 -15.24
C ILE A 136 -19.26 -5.88 -14.77
N GLY A 137 -19.87 -6.77 -15.56
CA GLY A 137 -21.15 -7.41 -15.20
C GLY A 137 -20.92 -8.48 -14.14
N ARG A 138 -21.80 -8.49 -13.12
CA ARG A 138 -21.92 -9.59 -12.16
C ARG A 138 -23.37 -9.94 -11.95
N GLU A 139 -23.68 -11.20 -12.06
CA GLU A 139 -25.00 -11.71 -11.73
C GLU A 139 -25.26 -11.61 -10.22
N ASN A 140 -26.49 -11.34 -9.85
CA ASN A 140 -26.98 -11.27 -8.46
C ASN A 140 -26.33 -10.18 -7.57
N ASN A 141 -25.74 -9.15 -8.13
CA ASN A 141 -25.28 -8.01 -7.35
C ASN A 141 -26.45 -7.01 -7.11
N MET A 142 -26.74 -6.76 -5.85
CA MET A 142 -27.80 -5.80 -5.47
C MET A 142 -27.34 -4.35 -5.59
N GLN A 143 -26.05 -4.10 -5.62
CA GLN A 143 -25.47 -2.75 -5.65
C GLN A 143 -24.44 -2.62 -6.78
N ALA A 144 -24.44 -1.49 -7.46
CA ALA A 144 -23.39 -1.10 -8.40
C ALA A 144 -22.32 -0.26 -7.69
N SER A 145 -21.06 -0.44 -8.07
CA SER A 145 -19.96 0.41 -7.66
C SER A 145 -19.43 1.17 -8.86
N ILE A 146 -19.35 2.49 -8.75
CA ILE A 146 -18.90 3.37 -9.82
C ILE A 146 -17.60 4.05 -9.41
N ARG A 147 -16.63 4.06 -10.31
CA ARG A 147 -15.36 4.80 -10.18
C ARG A 147 -15.23 5.75 -11.36
N VAL A 148 -14.98 7.01 -11.06
CA VAL A 148 -14.75 8.06 -12.07
C VAL A 148 -13.48 8.82 -11.69
N GLY A 149 -12.58 8.99 -12.62
CA GLY A 149 -11.35 9.72 -12.35
C GLY A 149 -10.44 9.79 -13.56
N LEU A 150 -9.35 10.51 -13.39
CA LEU A 150 -8.28 10.67 -14.37
C LEU A 150 -6.94 10.90 -13.64
N PRO A 151 -5.80 10.55 -14.25
CA PRO A 151 -4.50 10.91 -13.73
C PRO A 151 -4.34 12.44 -13.67
N LEU A 152 -3.79 12.92 -12.57
CA LEU A 152 -3.47 14.33 -12.38
C LEU A 152 -2.00 14.49 -12.00
N PHE A 153 -1.59 15.73 -11.85
CA PHE A 153 -0.28 16.09 -11.34
C PHE A 153 -0.11 15.66 -9.87
N ASN A 154 1.13 15.44 -9.44
CA ASN A 154 1.47 15.03 -8.09
C ASN A 154 1.47 16.22 -7.09
N GLN A 155 1.70 15.92 -5.82
CA GLN A 155 1.66 16.89 -4.71
C GLN A 155 2.73 18.00 -4.79
N THR A 156 3.74 17.88 -5.66
CA THR A 156 4.74 18.94 -5.85
C THR A 156 4.30 20.02 -6.84
N HIS A 157 3.16 19.81 -7.51
CA HIS A 157 2.63 20.77 -8.46
C HIS A 157 2.07 22.02 -7.78
N PRO A 158 2.31 23.25 -8.29
CA PRO A 158 1.84 24.49 -7.66
C PRO A 158 0.35 24.56 -7.38
N HIS A 159 -0.48 23.91 -8.22
CA HIS A 159 -1.94 23.89 -8.08
C HIS A 159 -2.48 22.71 -7.27
N TYR A 160 -1.63 21.90 -6.63
CA TYR A 160 -2.06 20.72 -5.88
C TYR A 160 -3.07 21.05 -4.78
N ASN A 161 -2.81 22.08 -3.98
CA ASN A 161 -3.72 22.48 -2.89
C ASN A 161 -5.07 22.96 -3.42
N GLY A 162 -5.11 23.71 -4.54
CA GLY A 162 -6.35 24.10 -5.20
C GLY A 162 -7.14 22.91 -5.70
N MET A 163 -6.47 21.90 -6.26
CA MET A 163 -7.11 20.66 -6.71
C MET A 163 -7.66 19.85 -5.54
N LEU A 164 -6.95 19.82 -4.41
CA LEU A 164 -7.42 19.15 -3.20
C LEU A 164 -8.70 19.79 -2.65
N MET A 165 -8.77 21.12 -2.67
CA MET A 165 -9.97 21.86 -2.30
C MET A 165 -11.15 21.54 -3.26
N LEU A 166 -10.89 21.54 -4.55
CA LEU A 166 -11.89 21.19 -5.57
C LEU A 166 -12.41 19.76 -5.38
N HIS A 167 -11.52 18.81 -5.17
CA HIS A 167 -11.86 17.41 -4.87
C HIS A 167 -12.78 17.32 -3.65
N THR A 168 -12.44 18.04 -2.57
CA THR A 168 -13.24 18.06 -1.34
C THR A 168 -14.65 18.62 -1.59
N LEU A 169 -14.78 19.71 -2.33
CA LEU A 169 -16.07 20.32 -2.67
C LEU A 169 -16.93 19.41 -3.57
N LEU A 170 -16.30 18.68 -4.49
CA LEU A 170 -17.02 17.79 -5.41
C LEU A 170 -17.53 16.51 -4.74
N GLY A 171 -16.71 15.82 -3.98
CA GLY A 171 -17.05 14.49 -3.44
C GLY A 171 -16.37 14.09 -2.14
N GLY A 172 -15.50 14.94 -1.58
CA GLY A 172 -14.62 14.59 -0.47
C GLY A 172 -15.27 14.63 0.92
N TYR A 173 -16.49 15.08 1.08
CA TYR A 173 -17.19 15.13 2.37
C TYR A 173 -18.72 14.94 2.19
N PHE A 174 -19.41 14.71 3.29
CA PHE A 174 -20.83 14.36 3.28
C PHE A 174 -21.72 15.43 2.59
N GLY A 175 -21.49 16.73 2.82
CA GLY A 175 -22.21 17.83 2.19
C GLY A 175 -21.66 18.24 0.80
N SER A 176 -20.83 17.40 0.16
CA SER A 176 -20.29 17.66 -1.17
C SER A 176 -21.38 17.61 -2.26
N ARG A 177 -21.13 18.26 -3.38
CA ARG A 177 -22.10 18.33 -4.49
C ARG A 177 -22.57 16.96 -4.97
N LEU A 178 -21.63 16.00 -5.12
CA LEU A 178 -21.99 14.65 -5.55
C LEU A 178 -22.89 13.95 -4.53
N ASN A 179 -22.59 14.05 -3.25
CA ASN A 179 -23.42 13.47 -2.20
C ASN A 179 -24.82 14.10 -2.16
N GLN A 180 -24.93 15.42 -2.20
CA GLN A 180 -26.23 16.09 -2.27
C GLN A 180 -27.04 15.61 -3.45
N THR A 181 -26.47 15.65 -4.66
CA THR A 181 -27.22 15.31 -5.88
C THR A 181 -27.55 13.82 -5.96
N LEU A 182 -26.61 12.93 -5.64
CA LEU A 182 -26.84 11.49 -5.83
C LEU A 182 -27.63 10.88 -4.67
N ARG A 183 -27.32 11.27 -3.44
CA ARG A 183 -27.90 10.66 -2.24
C ARG A 183 -29.20 11.36 -1.81
N GLU A 184 -29.16 12.68 -1.62
CA GLU A 184 -30.27 13.41 -1.03
C GLU A 184 -31.36 13.74 -2.07
N GLU A 185 -30.97 14.22 -3.25
CA GLU A 185 -31.97 14.62 -4.26
C GLU A 185 -32.49 13.43 -5.08
N ARG A 186 -31.65 12.43 -5.39
CA ARG A 186 -31.97 11.29 -6.26
C ARG A 186 -32.14 9.96 -5.55
N GLY A 187 -31.71 9.83 -4.30
CA GLY A 187 -31.84 8.61 -3.50
C GLY A 187 -31.10 7.39 -4.10
N LEU A 188 -29.99 7.61 -4.82
CA LEU A 188 -29.27 6.56 -5.54
C LEU A 188 -28.21 5.85 -4.70
N THR A 189 -27.89 6.34 -3.49
CA THR A 189 -26.87 5.74 -2.59
C THR A 189 -27.38 5.68 -1.16
#